data_09dfb49752d49b8bf12f64db1a57b2ae
#
_entry.id   09dfb49752d49b8bf12f64db1a57b2ae
#
_cell.length_a   1.000
_cell.length_b   1.000
_cell.length_c   1.000
_cell.angle_alpha   90.00
_cell.angle_beta   90.00
_cell.angle_gamma   90.00
#
_symmetry.space_group_name_H-M   'P 1'
#
loop_
_entity.id
_entity.type
_entity.pdbx_description
1 polymer ?
#
loop_
_entity_poly.entity_id
_entity_poly.type
_entity_poly.pdbx_seq_one_letter_code
_entity_poly.pdbx_strand_id
1 'polypeptide(L)'
;MFESLHLSARVRKLGISVCLAAASFALGAANAQTDWPANKVINYIVPYPAGGTTDILARLIAQKVGQALHTTIVVENRPGATGAIGSAFVARAAPDGYTLLGASTASHAINPALNPKLPYDAVKSFTPVALLGTIPSVLIVGPTSPYKSVKELVAAAKAKPGTVSYASGGNGTILQMSAELLQQQESVRMNHVPYKGDVPAIQDVMAGHVDFMFAPTAPILPHVQAGKLRALAVATAARVPSLPNVPTMAEAGVANFEAEQWQGVFAPAGTPPAIVQRLNAEINKALQDPEVKAQLGKLGIKIVGGAPQRLAEIQKADIAKWSLVGKAANITLE
;
A
#
# COMPACT_ATOMS: atom_id res chain seq x y z
N MET A 1 -52.27 -27.42 56.62
CA MET A 1 -52.18 -27.69 55.18
C MET A 1 -52.41 -26.40 54.33
N PHE A 2 -52.02 -25.21 54.87
CA PHE A 2 -52.23 -23.91 54.18
C PHE A 2 -51.02 -23.02 54.12
N GLU A 3 -49.83 -23.42 54.60
CA GLU A 3 -48.62 -22.60 54.59
C GLU A 3 -47.70 -22.81 53.33
N SER A 4 -47.87 -23.90 52.58
CA SER A 4 -47.00 -24.23 51.47
C SER A 4 -47.32 -23.48 50.12
N LEU A 5 -48.51 -22.87 50.04
CA LEU A 5 -48.97 -22.18 48.82
C LEU A 5 -48.46 -20.73 48.67
N HIS A 6 -48.09 -20.07 49.78
CA HIS A 6 -47.62 -18.68 49.74
C HIS A 6 -46.13 -18.55 49.43
N LEU A 7 -45.32 -19.59 49.66
CA LEU A 7 -43.87 -19.55 49.37
C LEU A 7 -43.59 -19.68 47.87
N SER A 8 -44.37 -20.47 47.14
CA SER A 8 -44.22 -20.68 45.68
C SER A 8 -44.54 -19.43 44.84
N ALA A 9 -45.49 -18.60 45.31
CA ALA A 9 -45.86 -17.35 44.57
C ALA A 9 -44.84 -16.23 44.73
N ARG A 10 -44.11 -16.14 45.86
CA ARG A 10 -43.06 -15.17 46.11
C ARG A 10 -41.77 -15.48 45.28
N VAL A 11 -41.40 -16.76 45.21
CA VAL A 11 -40.23 -17.20 44.41
C VAL A 11 -40.48 -17.00 42.92
N ARG A 12 -41.70 -17.25 42.42
CA ARG A 12 -42.07 -17.00 41.02
C ARG A 12 -42.04 -15.51 40.64
N LYS A 13 -42.49 -14.61 41.53
CA LYS A 13 -42.44 -13.16 41.28
C LYS A 13 -41.01 -12.62 41.31
N LEU A 14 -40.13 -13.14 42.17
CA LEU A 14 -38.73 -12.76 42.22
C LEU A 14 -37.99 -13.22 40.97
N GLY A 15 -38.23 -14.43 40.45
CA GLY A 15 -37.63 -14.95 39.24
C GLY A 15 -37.99 -14.15 37.97
N ILE A 16 -39.27 -13.73 37.87
CA ILE A 16 -39.74 -12.92 36.72
C ILE A 16 -39.14 -11.50 36.73
N SER A 17 -38.99 -10.88 37.92
CA SER A 17 -38.40 -9.55 38.06
C SER A 17 -36.90 -9.54 37.71
N VAL A 18 -36.14 -10.60 38.05
CA VAL A 18 -34.73 -10.73 37.72
C VAL A 18 -34.55 -10.96 36.23
N CYS A 19 -35.40 -11.75 35.58
CA CYS A 19 -35.35 -11.96 34.13
C CYS A 19 -35.70 -10.70 33.30
N LEU A 20 -36.69 -9.87 33.78
CA LEU A 20 -36.98 -8.60 33.12
C LEU A 20 -35.86 -7.58 33.29
N ALA A 21 -35.19 -7.52 34.45
CA ALA A 21 -34.04 -6.65 34.67
C ALA A 21 -32.84 -7.05 33.82
N ALA A 22 -32.57 -8.35 33.63
CA ALA A 22 -31.52 -8.85 32.78
C ALA A 22 -31.80 -8.59 31.28
N ALA A 23 -33.06 -8.69 30.85
CA ALA A 23 -33.47 -8.39 29.48
C ALA A 23 -33.36 -6.88 29.17
N SER A 24 -33.60 -5.99 30.12
CA SER A 24 -33.45 -4.55 29.96
C SER A 24 -31.97 -4.11 29.84
N PHE A 25 -31.05 -4.82 30.49
CA PHE A 25 -29.61 -4.59 30.35
C PHE A 25 -29.05 -5.07 28.97
N ALA A 26 -29.61 -6.16 28.44
CA ALA A 26 -29.20 -6.68 27.12
C ALA A 26 -29.68 -5.80 25.96
N LEU A 27 -30.83 -5.12 26.09
CA LEU A 27 -31.29 -4.17 25.03
C LEU A 27 -30.55 -2.83 25.07
N GLY A 28 -29.96 -2.42 26.19
CA GLY A 28 -29.17 -1.19 26.29
C GLY A 28 -27.79 -1.30 25.63
N ALA A 29 -27.23 -2.50 25.48
CA ALA A 29 -25.95 -2.73 24.87
C ALA A 29 -26.00 -2.77 23.30
N ALA A 30 -27.20 -2.95 22.73
CA ALA A 30 -27.37 -3.08 21.27
C ALA A 30 -27.47 -1.74 20.53
N ASN A 31 -27.61 -0.60 21.21
CA ASN A 31 -27.75 0.73 20.59
C ASN A 31 -26.61 1.70 20.90
N ALA A 32 -25.43 1.22 21.31
CA ALA A 32 -24.22 2.02 21.18
C ALA A 32 -23.77 2.04 19.69
N GLN A 33 -24.67 2.44 18.80
CA GLN A 33 -24.30 2.92 17.47
C GLN A 33 -23.51 4.19 17.75
N THR A 34 -22.21 4.05 17.75
CA THR A 34 -21.27 5.12 18.04
C THR A 34 -21.59 6.27 17.10
N ASP A 35 -21.86 7.47 17.66
CA ASP A 35 -21.95 8.74 16.87
C ASP A 35 -20.59 9.09 16.25
N TRP A 36 -19.81 8.06 15.93
CA TRP A 36 -18.53 8.24 15.30
C TRP A 36 -18.72 8.83 13.88
N PRO A 37 -18.00 9.90 13.56
CA PRO A 37 -16.88 10.53 14.27
C PRO A 37 -17.25 11.63 15.27
N ALA A 38 -18.53 11.87 15.60
CA ALA A 38 -19.01 12.78 16.66
C ALA A 38 -18.32 14.16 16.64
N ASN A 39 -18.11 14.73 15.45
CA ASN A 39 -17.42 16.03 15.21
C ASN A 39 -15.96 16.10 15.74
N LYS A 40 -15.33 14.97 16.08
CA LYS A 40 -13.91 14.94 16.47
C LYS A 40 -13.02 14.89 15.23
N VAL A 41 -11.88 15.58 15.32
CA VAL A 41 -10.85 15.57 14.26
C VAL A 41 -10.26 14.18 14.11
N ILE A 42 -10.12 13.71 12.88
CA ILE A 42 -9.40 12.49 12.52
C ILE A 42 -8.00 12.87 12.06
N ASN A 43 -6.98 12.26 12.63
CA ASN A 43 -5.58 12.45 12.22
C ASN A 43 -5.20 11.38 11.19
N TYR A 44 -4.81 11.81 9.99
CA TYR A 44 -4.35 10.93 8.93
C TYR A 44 -2.84 11.05 8.79
N ILE A 45 -2.12 10.11 9.39
CA ILE A 45 -0.67 10.10 9.43
C ILE A 45 -0.11 9.59 8.09
N VAL A 46 0.78 10.36 7.49
CA VAL A 46 1.52 10.01 6.29
C VAL A 46 2.99 9.80 6.69
N PRO A 47 3.54 8.58 6.59
CA PRO A 47 4.89 8.26 7.04
C PRO A 47 5.98 8.65 6.03
N TYR A 48 5.70 9.65 5.19
CA TYR A 48 6.57 10.14 4.11
C TYR A 48 6.58 11.67 4.08
N PRO A 49 7.58 12.29 3.41
CA PRO A 49 7.60 13.73 3.21
C PRO A 49 6.37 14.26 2.49
N ALA A 50 6.01 15.51 2.77
CA ALA A 50 4.94 16.22 2.09
C ALA A 50 5.22 16.33 0.57
N GLY A 51 4.17 16.32 -0.23
CA GLY A 51 4.25 16.39 -1.71
C GLY A 51 4.54 15.05 -2.39
N GLY A 52 4.82 13.98 -1.65
CA GLY A 52 4.94 12.63 -2.20
C GLY A 52 3.58 12.01 -2.54
N THR A 53 3.59 10.92 -3.31
CA THR A 53 2.35 10.25 -3.77
C THR A 53 1.38 9.91 -2.64
N THR A 54 1.89 9.34 -1.52
CA THR A 54 1.05 9.01 -0.36
C THR A 54 0.44 10.25 0.29
N ASP A 55 1.17 11.37 0.35
CA ASP A 55 0.68 12.64 0.91
C ASP A 55 -0.42 13.26 0.03
N ILE A 56 -0.21 13.31 -1.27
CA ILE A 56 -1.22 13.82 -2.22
C ILE A 56 -2.50 12.99 -2.13
N LEU A 57 -2.38 11.65 -2.13
CA LEU A 57 -3.50 10.74 -1.93
C LEU A 57 -4.22 10.99 -0.61
N ALA A 58 -3.47 11.07 0.49
CA ALA A 58 -4.05 11.30 1.81
C ALA A 58 -4.85 12.60 1.87
N ARG A 59 -4.35 13.69 1.27
CA ARG A 59 -5.05 14.99 1.25
C ARG A 59 -6.33 14.95 0.40
N LEU A 60 -6.29 14.31 -0.77
CA LEU A 60 -7.47 14.14 -1.62
C LEU A 60 -8.55 13.32 -0.91
N ILE A 61 -8.17 12.18 -0.31
CA ILE A 61 -9.10 11.33 0.44
C ILE A 61 -9.60 12.03 1.70
N ALA A 62 -8.72 12.68 2.47
CA ALA A 62 -9.09 13.44 3.67
C ALA A 62 -10.15 14.52 3.38
N GLN A 63 -10.00 15.26 2.29
CA GLN A 63 -10.96 16.27 1.88
C GLN A 63 -12.35 15.68 1.60
N LYS A 64 -12.42 14.65 0.74
CA LYS A 64 -13.70 14.06 0.32
C LYS A 64 -14.38 13.29 1.46
N VAL A 65 -13.61 12.49 2.19
CA VAL A 65 -14.13 11.70 3.34
C VAL A 65 -14.51 12.61 4.51
N GLY A 66 -13.74 13.66 4.78
CA GLY A 66 -14.06 14.65 5.82
C GLY A 66 -15.40 15.35 5.54
N GLN A 67 -15.63 15.76 4.29
CA GLN A 67 -16.93 16.32 3.86
C GLN A 67 -18.08 15.33 4.06
N ALA A 68 -17.91 14.06 3.64
CA ALA A 68 -18.92 13.02 3.75
C ALA A 68 -19.25 12.63 5.19
N LEU A 69 -18.27 12.69 6.08
CA LEU A 69 -18.42 12.37 7.51
C LEU A 69 -18.74 13.60 8.37
N HIS A 70 -18.88 14.80 7.77
CA HIS A 70 -19.07 16.07 8.49
C HIS A 70 -18.04 16.30 9.60
N THR A 71 -16.77 15.97 9.33
CA THR A 71 -15.66 16.16 10.26
C THR A 71 -14.39 16.63 9.56
N THR A 72 -13.44 17.14 10.32
CA THR A 72 -12.12 17.52 9.81
C THR A 72 -11.19 16.32 9.85
N ILE A 73 -10.53 16.02 8.71
CA ILE A 73 -9.43 15.05 8.64
C ILE A 73 -8.14 15.83 8.40
N VAL A 74 -7.25 15.82 9.37
CA VAL A 74 -5.95 16.53 9.32
C VAL A 74 -4.88 15.56 8.86
N VAL A 75 -4.17 15.89 7.78
CA VAL A 75 -3.04 15.11 7.27
C VAL A 75 -1.76 15.61 7.91
N GLU A 76 -1.07 14.71 8.61
CA GLU A 76 0.21 14.97 9.29
C GLU A 76 1.32 14.09 8.71
N ASN A 77 2.42 14.72 8.25
CA ASN A 77 3.58 14.00 7.73
C ASN A 77 4.55 13.65 8.85
N ARG A 78 4.86 12.35 9.02
CA ARG A 78 5.87 11.83 9.98
C ARG A 78 6.87 10.93 9.26
N PRO A 79 7.79 11.51 8.46
CA PRO A 79 8.73 10.75 7.65
C PRO A 79 9.85 10.12 8.48
N GLY A 80 10.55 9.16 7.87
CA GLY A 80 11.79 8.55 8.37
C GLY A 80 11.78 7.02 8.36
N ALA A 81 12.98 6.44 8.19
CA ALA A 81 13.24 5.00 8.16
C ALA A 81 12.26 4.24 7.24
N THR A 82 12.15 4.68 5.96
CA THR A 82 11.24 4.07 4.96
C THR A 82 9.79 3.95 5.46
N GLY A 83 9.33 4.97 6.23
CA GLY A 83 7.98 5.02 6.80
C GLY A 83 7.83 4.35 8.17
N ALA A 84 8.88 3.81 8.77
CA ALA A 84 8.78 3.12 10.05
C ALA A 84 8.40 4.05 11.21
N ILE A 85 8.87 5.31 11.22
CA ILE A 85 8.58 6.26 12.31
C ILE A 85 7.09 6.56 12.39
N GLY A 86 6.47 6.99 11.28
CA GLY A 86 5.05 7.30 11.25
C GLY A 86 4.16 6.07 11.47
N SER A 87 4.55 4.92 10.92
CA SER A 87 3.83 3.65 11.13
C SER A 87 3.87 3.21 12.60
N ALA A 88 5.03 3.29 13.26
CA ALA A 88 5.16 2.95 14.67
C ALA A 88 4.35 3.90 15.60
N PHE A 89 4.18 5.16 15.20
CA PHE A 89 3.30 6.09 15.91
C PHE A 89 1.84 5.60 15.87
N VAL A 90 1.34 5.25 14.67
CA VAL A 90 -0.04 4.78 14.51
C VAL A 90 -0.26 3.41 15.16
N ALA A 91 0.73 2.50 15.09
CA ALA A 91 0.66 1.18 15.73
C ALA A 91 0.39 1.25 17.25
N ARG A 92 0.75 2.37 17.90
CA ARG A 92 0.55 2.62 19.33
C ARG A 92 -0.62 3.54 19.66
N ALA A 93 -1.32 4.04 18.64
CA ALA A 93 -2.47 4.92 18.83
C ALA A 93 -3.71 4.13 19.32
N ALA A 94 -4.68 4.84 19.93
CA ALA A 94 -5.94 4.24 20.35
C ALA A 94 -6.72 3.71 19.13
N PRO A 95 -7.35 2.52 19.24
CA PRO A 95 -8.12 1.91 18.16
C PRO A 95 -9.56 2.46 18.09
N ASP A 96 -9.73 3.76 18.14
CA ASP A 96 -11.00 4.47 18.23
C ASP A 96 -11.46 5.12 16.90
N GLY A 97 -10.64 4.95 15.83
CA GLY A 97 -10.94 5.45 14.50
C GLY A 97 -10.54 6.93 14.26
N TYR A 98 -9.93 7.59 15.24
CA TYR A 98 -9.47 8.98 15.07
C TYR A 98 -7.99 9.11 14.66
N THR A 99 -7.30 7.98 14.47
CA THR A 99 -5.96 7.96 13.90
C THR A 99 -5.90 6.96 12.75
N LEU A 100 -5.51 7.42 11.57
CA LEU A 100 -5.36 6.63 10.35
C LEU A 100 -3.92 6.68 9.87
N LEU A 101 -3.51 5.70 9.10
CA LEU A 101 -2.19 5.61 8.45
C LEU A 101 -2.34 5.51 6.94
N GLY A 102 -1.67 6.37 6.19
CA GLY A 102 -1.42 6.19 4.78
C GLY A 102 -0.17 5.34 4.58
N ALA A 103 -0.36 4.11 4.16
CA ALA A 103 0.75 3.17 3.97
C ALA A 103 0.95 2.80 2.51
N SER A 104 2.13 2.29 2.20
CA SER A 104 2.48 1.78 0.88
C SER A 104 3.20 0.44 0.95
N THR A 105 3.44 -0.18 -0.18
CA THR A 105 4.29 -1.37 -0.32
C THR A 105 5.60 -1.24 0.45
N ALA A 106 6.23 -0.05 0.45
CA ALA A 106 7.51 0.16 1.13
C ALA A 106 7.39 -0.03 2.65
N SER A 107 6.45 0.66 3.31
CA SER A 107 6.32 0.61 4.78
C SER A 107 5.66 -0.68 5.29
N HIS A 108 4.76 -1.30 4.50
CA HIS A 108 3.91 -2.38 4.96
C HIS A 108 4.10 -3.73 4.25
N ALA A 109 5.07 -3.82 3.32
CA ALA A 109 5.47 -5.08 2.72
C ALA A 109 6.99 -5.24 2.63
N ILE A 110 7.73 -4.27 2.03
CA ILE A 110 9.18 -4.39 1.85
C ILE A 110 9.91 -4.20 3.20
N ASN A 111 9.60 -3.13 3.94
CA ASN A 111 10.25 -2.88 5.23
C ASN A 111 10.05 -4.04 6.22
N PRO A 112 8.83 -4.60 6.42
CA PRO A 112 8.64 -5.80 7.23
C PRO A 112 9.40 -7.04 6.74
N ALA A 113 9.60 -7.14 5.43
CA ALA A 113 10.31 -8.27 4.83
C ALA A 113 11.83 -8.21 5.02
N LEU A 114 12.41 -7.01 5.10
CA LEU A 114 13.85 -6.77 5.04
C LEU A 114 14.44 -6.21 6.35
N ASN A 115 13.63 -5.66 7.24
CA ASN A 115 14.09 -5.05 8.49
C ASN A 115 13.70 -5.90 9.71
N PRO A 116 14.64 -6.66 10.30
CA PRO A 116 14.36 -7.48 11.47
C PRO A 116 14.15 -6.68 12.77
N LYS A 117 14.49 -5.38 12.77
CA LYS A 117 14.37 -4.48 13.93
C LYS A 117 13.18 -3.53 13.84
N LEU A 118 12.20 -3.85 12.99
CA LEU A 118 11.05 -2.97 12.79
C LEU A 118 10.25 -2.81 14.09
N PRO A 119 9.93 -1.56 14.53
CA PRO A 119 9.29 -1.32 15.84
C PRO A 119 7.78 -1.55 15.84
N TYR A 120 7.23 -2.26 14.85
CA TYR A 120 5.83 -2.69 14.74
C TYR A 120 5.74 -4.00 13.94
N ASP A 121 4.65 -4.72 14.13
CA ASP A 121 4.24 -5.82 13.27
C ASP A 121 3.27 -5.27 12.21
N ALA A 122 3.66 -5.27 10.95
CA ALA A 122 2.87 -4.66 9.88
C ALA A 122 1.49 -5.32 9.65
N VAL A 123 1.30 -6.54 10.14
CA VAL A 123 0.03 -7.27 10.05
C VAL A 123 -0.77 -7.17 11.35
N LYS A 124 -0.13 -7.44 12.51
CA LYS A 124 -0.83 -7.54 13.79
C LYS A 124 -1.09 -6.18 14.46
N SER A 125 -0.29 -5.16 14.17
CA SER A 125 -0.44 -3.84 14.78
C SER A 125 -1.46 -2.94 14.08
N PHE A 126 -2.04 -3.40 12.97
CA PHE A 126 -2.94 -2.59 12.14
C PHE A 126 -4.19 -3.35 11.70
N THR A 127 -5.26 -2.60 11.46
CA THR A 127 -6.48 -3.05 10.80
C THR A 127 -6.53 -2.42 9.40
N PRO A 128 -6.54 -3.21 8.31
CA PRO A 128 -6.72 -2.69 6.96
C PRO A 128 -8.06 -1.98 6.82
N VAL A 129 -8.08 -0.81 6.16
CA VAL A 129 -9.30 -0.02 5.93
C VAL A 129 -9.65 0.00 4.44
N ALA A 130 -8.72 0.40 3.57
CA ALA A 130 -8.99 0.48 2.14
C ALA A 130 -7.71 0.37 1.31
N LEU A 131 -7.75 -0.37 0.22
CA LEU A 131 -6.77 -0.28 -0.86
C LEU A 131 -7.16 0.88 -1.76
N LEU A 132 -6.30 1.89 -1.89
CA LEU A 132 -6.59 3.07 -2.72
C LEU A 132 -6.33 2.78 -4.20
N GLY A 133 -5.16 2.22 -4.49
CA GLY A 133 -4.75 1.90 -5.85
C GLY A 133 -3.33 1.37 -5.94
N THR A 134 -2.90 1.10 -7.17
CA THR A 134 -1.55 0.64 -7.50
C THR A 134 -0.87 1.59 -8.47
N ILE A 135 0.46 1.63 -8.42
CA ILE A 135 1.31 2.39 -9.33
C ILE A 135 2.11 1.36 -10.13
N PRO A 136 1.85 1.26 -11.44
CA PRO A 136 2.61 0.38 -12.30
C PRO A 136 4.08 0.78 -12.38
N SER A 137 4.98 -0.20 -12.33
CA SER A 137 6.38 -0.04 -12.66
C SER A 137 6.64 -0.44 -14.11
N VAL A 138 7.54 0.27 -14.77
CA VAL A 138 7.93 0.03 -16.17
C VAL A 138 9.43 -0.19 -16.23
N LEU A 139 9.88 -1.25 -16.88
CA LEU A 139 11.27 -1.46 -17.22
C LEU A 139 11.65 -0.55 -18.38
N ILE A 140 12.57 0.39 -18.13
CA ILE A 140 13.02 1.39 -19.09
C ILE A 140 14.52 1.30 -19.33
N VAL A 141 14.93 1.69 -20.55
CA VAL A 141 16.33 1.87 -20.96
C VAL A 141 16.50 3.21 -21.66
N GLY A 142 17.73 3.69 -21.77
CA GLY A 142 18.06 4.90 -22.52
C GLY A 142 17.80 4.76 -24.03
N PRO A 143 17.75 5.88 -24.79
CA PRO A 143 17.41 5.88 -26.22
C PRO A 143 18.47 5.15 -27.05
N THR A 144 19.73 5.22 -26.65
CA THR A 144 20.89 4.60 -27.32
C THR A 144 21.22 3.20 -26.81
N SER A 145 20.45 2.70 -25.84
CA SER A 145 20.67 1.36 -25.27
C SER A 145 20.69 0.28 -26.35
N PRO A 146 21.62 -0.68 -26.31
CA PRO A 146 21.65 -1.82 -27.21
C PRO A 146 20.46 -2.75 -27.01
N TYR A 147 19.81 -2.69 -25.83
CA TYR A 147 18.68 -3.57 -25.48
C TYR A 147 17.37 -3.01 -26.03
N LYS A 148 16.73 -3.80 -26.90
CA LYS A 148 15.43 -3.47 -27.51
C LYS A 148 14.27 -4.28 -26.92
N SER A 149 14.59 -5.27 -26.10
CA SER A 149 13.63 -6.17 -25.43
C SER A 149 14.17 -6.63 -24.09
N VAL A 150 13.25 -7.11 -23.21
CA VAL A 150 13.62 -7.76 -21.95
C VAL A 150 14.48 -8.99 -22.20
N LYS A 151 14.19 -9.77 -23.26
CA LYS A 151 14.96 -10.95 -23.66
C LYS A 151 16.41 -10.61 -23.97
N GLU A 152 16.68 -9.53 -24.70
CA GLU A 152 18.04 -9.08 -25.03
C GLU A 152 18.80 -8.63 -23.77
N LEU A 153 18.15 -7.88 -22.87
CA LEU A 153 18.72 -7.45 -21.59
C LEU A 153 19.12 -8.65 -20.73
N VAL A 154 18.21 -9.61 -20.57
CA VAL A 154 18.46 -10.84 -19.81
C VAL A 154 19.56 -11.69 -20.45
N ALA A 155 19.56 -11.82 -21.78
CA ALA A 155 20.60 -12.55 -22.51
C ALA A 155 21.99 -11.92 -22.30
N ALA A 156 22.10 -10.61 -22.31
CA ALA A 156 23.35 -9.90 -22.03
C ALA A 156 23.84 -10.16 -20.59
N ALA A 157 22.93 -10.11 -19.61
CA ALA A 157 23.25 -10.41 -18.22
C ALA A 157 23.66 -11.88 -18.00
N LYS A 158 23.08 -12.83 -18.74
CA LYS A 158 23.48 -14.26 -18.75
C LYS A 158 24.88 -14.44 -19.35
N ALA A 159 25.15 -13.76 -20.46
CA ALA A 159 26.43 -13.88 -21.16
C ALA A 159 27.61 -13.30 -20.36
N LYS A 160 27.37 -12.20 -19.62
CA LYS A 160 28.39 -11.51 -18.81
C LYS A 160 27.81 -11.11 -17.45
N PRO A 161 27.79 -12.01 -16.46
CA PRO A 161 27.22 -11.74 -15.15
C PRO A 161 27.86 -10.53 -14.46
N GLY A 162 27.04 -9.62 -13.91
CA GLY A 162 27.48 -8.43 -13.18
C GLY A 162 27.90 -7.23 -14.08
N THR A 163 27.83 -7.34 -15.42
CA THR A 163 28.19 -6.22 -16.31
C THR A 163 26.99 -5.33 -16.63
N VAL A 164 25.75 -5.84 -16.62
CA VAL A 164 24.54 -5.05 -16.78
C VAL A 164 24.23 -4.35 -15.48
N SER A 165 24.07 -3.03 -15.54
CA SER A 165 23.76 -2.18 -14.37
C SER A 165 22.30 -1.76 -14.33
N TYR A 166 21.75 -1.62 -13.12
CA TYR A 166 20.41 -1.08 -12.93
C TYR A 166 20.36 0.02 -11.87
N ALA A 167 19.55 1.04 -12.12
CA ALA A 167 19.32 2.13 -11.19
C ALA A 167 18.07 1.90 -10.33
N SER A 168 18.06 2.47 -9.12
CA SER A 168 16.88 2.58 -8.27
C SER A 168 16.86 3.89 -7.51
N GLY A 169 15.70 4.26 -6.95
CA GLY A 169 15.56 5.43 -6.07
C GLY A 169 16.17 5.26 -4.68
N GLY A 170 16.92 4.17 -4.44
CA GLY A 170 17.60 3.84 -3.19
C GLY A 170 17.31 2.42 -2.70
N ASN A 171 18.03 2.02 -1.66
CA ASN A 171 17.90 0.70 -1.05
C ASN A 171 16.51 0.47 -0.44
N GLY A 172 15.95 -0.73 -0.62
CA GLY A 172 14.63 -1.10 -0.10
C GLY A 172 13.45 -0.48 -0.86
N THR A 173 13.70 0.18 -2.00
CA THR A 173 12.61 0.66 -2.86
C THR A 173 12.02 -0.49 -3.67
N ILE A 174 10.74 -0.36 -4.06
CA ILE A 174 10.10 -1.32 -4.97
C ILE A 174 10.84 -1.43 -6.31
N LEU A 175 11.53 -0.36 -6.72
CA LEU A 175 12.27 -0.30 -7.98
C LEU A 175 13.53 -1.19 -7.93
N GLN A 176 14.26 -1.16 -6.80
CA GLN A 176 15.32 -2.13 -6.54
C GLN A 176 14.76 -3.56 -6.49
N MET A 177 13.72 -3.77 -5.66
CA MET A 177 13.14 -5.11 -5.47
C MET A 177 12.57 -5.70 -6.76
N SER A 178 12.11 -4.88 -7.70
CA SER A 178 11.70 -5.33 -9.05
C SER A 178 12.89 -5.86 -9.86
N ALA A 179 14.03 -5.17 -9.82
CA ALA A 179 15.24 -5.65 -10.50
C ALA A 179 15.81 -6.92 -9.87
N GLU A 180 15.76 -7.02 -8.53
CA GLU A 180 16.16 -8.24 -7.82
C GLU A 180 15.23 -9.43 -8.12
N LEU A 181 13.92 -9.19 -8.22
CA LEU A 181 12.96 -10.20 -8.64
C LEU A 181 13.29 -10.71 -10.07
N LEU A 182 13.64 -9.79 -10.99
CA LEU A 182 14.07 -10.17 -12.34
C LEU A 182 15.34 -11.02 -12.30
N GLN A 183 16.34 -10.63 -11.51
CA GLN A 183 17.58 -11.37 -11.34
C GLN A 183 17.32 -12.78 -10.82
N GLN A 184 16.46 -12.91 -9.82
CA GLN A 184 16.11 -14.19 -9.21
C GLN A 184 15.38 -15.11 -10.21
N GLN A 185 14.36 -14.59 -10.90
CA GLN A 185 13.56 -15.38 -11.84
C GLN A 185 14.36 -15.85 -13.05
N GLU A 186 15.24 -15.00 -13.55
CA GLU A 186 16.07 -15.30 -14.72
C GLU A 186 17.44 -15.93 -14.38
N SER A 187 17.76 -16.10 -13.08
CA SER A 187 19.03 -16.62 -12.59
C SER A 187 20.25 -15.86 -13.15
N VAL A 188 20.18 -14.51 -13.13
CA VAL A 188 21.23 -13.60 -13.62
C VAL A 188 21.78 -12.75 -12.49
N ARG A 189 22.96 -12.15 -12.72
CA ARG A 189 23.57 -11.16 -11.83
C ARG A 189 23.72 -9.84 -12.54
N MET A 190 23.21 -8.76 -11.95
CA MET A 190 23.30 -7.40 -12.42
C MET A 190 23.86 -6.49 -11.32
N ASN A 191 24.39 -5.34 -11.68
CA ASN A 191 25.02 -4.41 -10.74
C ASN A 191 24.04 -3.31 -10.30
N HIS A 192 23.76 -3.19 -9.02
CA HIS A 192 22.87 -2.16 -8.47
C HIS A 192 23.59 -0.82 -8.31
N VAL A 193 22.98 0.25 -8.81
CA VAL A 193 23.41 1.64 -8.65
C VAL A 193 22.29 2.41 -7.92
N PRO A 194 22.38 2.59 -6.58
CA PRO A 194 21.36 3.30 -5.80
C PRO A 194 21.50 4.81 -5.92
N TYR A 195 20.38 5.50 -6.11
CA TYR A 195 20.27 6.96 -6.14
C TYR A 195 19.49 7.51 -4.95
N LYS A 196 19.56 8.82 -4.73
CA LYS A 196 18.74 9.53 -3.73
C LYS A 196 17.41 9.98 -4.36
N GLY A 197 16.59 9.00 -4.79
CA GLY A 197 15.29 9.22 -5.43
C GLY A 197 15.26 8.84 -6.90
N ASP A 198 14.06 8.83 -7.47
CA ASP A 198 13.81 8.30 -8.82
C ASP A 198 14.27 9.26 -9.93
N VAL A 199 14.18 10.58 -9.70
CA VAL A 199 14.50 11.59 -10.74
C VAL A 199 15.96 11.51 -11.20
N PRO A 200 16.98 11.54 -10.32
CA PRO A 200 18.38 11.40 -10.77
C PRO A 200 18.65 10.03 -11.40
N ALA A 201 17.99 8.95 -10.92
CA ALA A 201 18.12 7.63 -11.53
C ALA A 201 17.60 7.60 -12.97
N ILE A 202 16.42 8.20 -13.22
CA ILE A 202 15.84 8.32 -14.56
C ILE A 202 16.77 9.12 -15.50
N GLN A 203 17.36 10.20 -15.00
CA GLN A 203 18.28 11.04 -15.79
C GLN A 203 19.52 10.25 -16.23
N ASP A 204 20.11 9.45 -15.35
CA ASP A 204 21.31 8.66 -15.66
C ASP A 204 21.00 7.49 -16.61
N VAL A 205 19.80 6.90 -16.53
CA VAL A 205 19.35 5.93 -17.54
C VAL A 205 19.15 6.60 -18.90
N MET A 206 18.55 7.80 -18.95
CA MET A 206 18.44 8.57 -20.20
C MET A 206 19.81 8.91 -20.81
N ALA A 207 20.79 9.23 -19.98
CA ALA A 207 22.15 9.55 -20.41
C ALA A 207 22.97 8.30 -20.82
N GLY A 208 22.48 7.09 -20.49
CA GLY A 208 23.19 5.83 -20.74
C GLY A 208 24.32 5.54 -19.74
N HIS A 209 24.36 6.21 -18.58
CA HIS A 209 25.32 5.93 -17.51
C HIS A 209 24.98 4.64 -16.77
N VAL A 210 23.69 4.27 -16.75
CA VAL A 210 23.17 3.00 -16.20
C VAL A 210 22.27 2.36 -17.26
N ASP A 211 22.33 1.04 -17.39
CA ASP A 211 21.70 0.33 -18.50
C ASP A 211 20.18 0.37 -18.44
N PHE A 212 19.56 0.16 -17.26
CA PHE A 212 18.12 0.14 -17.11
C PHE A 212 17.67 0.52 -15.69
N MET A 213 16.36 0.74 -15.53
CA MET A 213 15.68 0.72 -14.24
C MET A 213 14.23 0.27 -14.39
N PHE A 214 13.64 -0.17 -13.30
CA PHE A 214 12.18 -0.12 -13.15
C PHE A 214 11.81 1.28 -12.64
N ALA A 215 10.82 1.93 -13.25
CA ALA A 215 10.41 3.28 -12.88
C ALA A 215 8.88 3.39 -12.80
N PRO A 216 8.33 4.25 -11.93
CA PRO A 216 6.89 4.53 -11.92
C PRO A 216 6.48 5.17 -13.26
N THR A 217 5.26 4.89 -13.71
CA THR A 217 4.78 5.32 -15.04
C THR A 217 4.74 6.84 -15.20
N ALA A 218 4.28 7.59 -14.20
CA ALA A 218 4.02 9.02 -14.33
C ALA A 218 5.27 9.86 -14.71
N PRO A 219 6.42 9.75 -14.01
CA PRO A 219 7.59 10.57 -14.34
C PRO A 219 8.26 10.20 -15.67
N ILE A 220 8.06 8.98 -16.17
CA ILE A 220 8.72 8.53 -17.40
C ILE A 220 7.87 8.73 -18.66
N LEU A 221 6.56 8.86 -18.52
CA LEU A 221 5.65 8.90 -19.66
C LEU A 221 5.99 9.99 -20.67
N PRO A 222 6.28 11.26 -20.28
CA PRO A 222 6.69 12.29 -21.24
C PRO A 222 8.01 11.96 -21.96
N HIS A 223 8.95 11.30 -21.28
CA HIS A 223 10.23 10.92 -21.85
C HIS A 223 10.11 9.75 -22.84
N VAL A 224 9.24 8.80 -22.55
CA VAL A 224 8.92 7.69 -23.47
C VAL A 224 8.23 8.22 -24.72
N GLN A 225 7.25 9.12 -24.57
CA GLN A 225 6.56 9.76 -25.70
C GLN A 225 7.49 10.61 -26.58
N ALA A 226 8.47 11.26 -25.97
CA ALA A 226 9.49 12.05 -26.68
C ALA A 226 10.65 11.21 -27.24
N GLY A 227 10.62 9.87 -27.08
CA GLY A 227 11.70 8.98 -27.55
C GLY A 227 13.02 9.10 -26.76
N LYS A 228 13.01 9.79 -25.62
CA LYS A 228 14.18 9.95 -24.71
C LYS A 228 14.37 8.75 -23.77
N LEU A 229 13.38 7.88 -23.68
CA LEU A 229 13.44 6.59 -23.01
C LEU A 229 12.73 5.56 -23.87
N ARG A 230 13.16 4.31 -23.77
CA ARG A 230 12.46 3.16 -24.34
C ARG A 230 11.87 2.33 -23.21
N ALA A 231 10.55 2.13 -23.20
CA ALA A 231 9.86 1.20 -22.32
C ALA A 231 9.93 -0.21 -22.93
N LEU A 232 10.50 -1.18 -22.20
CA LEU A 232 10.65 -2.56 -22.66
C LEU A 232 9.48 -3.43 -22.21
N ALA A 233 9.00 -3.25 -20.97
CA ALA A 233 7.86 -3.97 -20.44
C ALA A 233 7.25 -3.26 -19.22
N VAL A 234 5.96 -3.52 -18.95
CA VAL A 234 5.28 -3.12 -17.71
C VAL A 234 5.25 -4.28 -16.72
N ALA A 235 5.49 -4.00 -15.45
CA ALA A 235 5.54 -5.00 -14.37
C ALA A 235 4.16 -5.28 -13.74
N THR A 236 3.14 -5.35 -14.59
CA THR A 236 1.72 -5.53 -14.22
C THR A 236 1.15 -6.77 -14.92
N ALA A 237 0.08 -7.36 -14.35
CA ALA A 237 -0.60 -8.51 -14.96
C ALA A 237 -1.21 -8.21 -16.35
N ALA A 238 -1.56 -6.94 -16.61
CA ALA A 238 -2.11 -6.49 -17.89
C ALA A 238 -1.40 -5.21 -18.35
N ARG A 239 -1.42 -4.91 -19.64
CA ARG A 239 -0.87 -3.66 -20.18
C ARG A 239 -1.55 -2.44 -19.57
N VAL A 240 -0.80 -1.35 -19.45
CA VAL A 240 -1.33 -0.09 -18.87
C VAL A 240 -1.86 0.82 -19.97
N PRO A 241 -3.01 1.48 -19.77
CA PRO A 241 -3.64 2.32 -20.80
C PRO A 241 -2.75 3.46 -21.32
N SER A 242 -1.86 4.01 -20.48
CA SER A 242 -0.92 5.07 -20.85
C SER A 242 0.24 4.61 -21.76
N LEU A 243 0.47 3.29 -21.83
CA LEU A 243 1.52 2.65 -22.65
C LEU A 243 0.97 1.40 -23.33
N PRO A 244 -0.06 1.53 -24.21
CA PRO A 244 -0.83 0.39 -24.73
C PRO A 244 0.00 -0.56 -25.61
N ASN A 245 1.09 -0.05 -26.21
CA ASN A 245 1.97 -0.83 -27.08
C ASN A 245 3.13 -1.50 -26.32
N VAL A 246 3.32 -1.20 -25.01
CA VAL A 246 4.37 -1.81 -24.20
C VAL A 246 3.85 -3.13 -23.63
N PRO A 247 4.55 -4.25 -23.86
CA PRO A 247 4.11 -5.56 -23.37
C PRO A 247 4.22 -5.64 -21.83
N THR A 248 3.51 -6.58 -21.23
CA THR A 248 3.76 -6.99 -19.85
C THR A 248 5.08 -7.77 -19.76
N MET A 249 5.65 -7.90 -18.55
CA MET A 249 6.83 -8.77 -18.35
C MET A 249 6.52 -10.22 -18.75
N ALA A 250 5.31 -10.71 -18.51
CA ALA A 250 4.89 -12.04 -18.94
C ALA A 250 4.86 -12.19 -20.47
N GLU A 251 4.30 -11.20 -21.19
CA GLU A 251 4.33 -11.16 -22.66
C GLU A 251 5.77 -11.03 -23.20
N ALA A 252 6.67 -10.39 -22.45
CA ALA A 252 8.08 -10.26 -22.78
C ALA A 252 8.93 -11.50 -22.43
N GLY A 253 8.31 -12.57 -21.90
CA GLY A 253 8.95 -13.85 -21.63
C GLY A 253 9.31 -14.13 -20.17
N VAL A 254 9.01 -13.19 -19.23
CA VAL A 254 9.24 -13.38 -17.79
C VAL A 254 7.91 -13.66 -17.12
N ALA A 255 7.55 -14.93 -16.99
CA ALA A 255 6.27 -15.37 -16.46
C ALA A 255 6.10 -15.01 -14.97
N ASN A 256 4.85 -14.77 -14.54
CA ASN A 256 4.51 -14.46 -13.14
C ASN A 256 5.27 -13.29 -12.52
N PHE A 257 5.67 -12.32 -13.35
CA PHE A 257 6.36 -11.12 -12.89
C PHE A 257 5.36 -9.99 -12.64
N GLU A 258 5.12 -9.70 -11.37
CA GLU A 258 4.29 -8.58 -10.94
C GLU A 258 5.00 -7.81 -9.82
N ALA A 259 5.23 -6.51 -10.05
CA ALA A 259 5.88 -5.60 -9.11
C ALA A 259 5.23 -4.21 -9.19
N GLU A 260 4.06 -4.07 -8.58
CA GLU A 260 3.34 -2.81 -8.46
C GLU A 260 3.51 -2.24 -7.04
N GLN A 261 3.62 -0.93 -6.95
CA GLN A 261 3.53 -0.24 -5.66
C GLN A 261 2.06 0.01 -5.34
N TRP A 262 1.57 -0.51 -4.23
CA TRP A 262 0.22 -0.18 -3.76
C TRP A 262 0.23 0.93 -2.69
N GLN A 263 -0.92 1.59 -2.57
CA GLN A 263 -1.23 2.62 -1.58
C GLN A 263 -2.49 2.20 -0.83
N GLY A 264 -2.45 2.24 0.49
CA GLY A 264 -3.56 1.80 1.34
C GLY A 264 -3.74 2.65 2.59
N VAL A 265 -4.92 2.52 3.18
CA VAL A 265 -5.28 3.14 4.46
C VAL A 265 -5.42 2.04 5.50
N PHE A 266 -4.77 2.25 6.64
CA PHE A 266 -4.86 1.40 7.82
C PHE A 266 -5.32 2.20 9.03
N ALA A 267 -5.86 1.50 10.02
CA ALA A 267 -6.13 2.01 11.36
C ALA A 267 -5.35 1.18 12.39
N PRO A 268 -5.21 1.61 13.65
CA PRO A 268 -4.65 0.78 14.71
C PRO A 268 -5.38 -0.56 14.86
N ALA A 269 -4.65 -1.60 15.24
CA ALA A 269 -5.25 -2.92 15.49
C ALA A 269 -6.36 -2.85 16.54
N GLY A 270 -7.49 -3.54 16.28
CA GLY A 270 -8.65 -3.53 17.19
C GLY A 270 -9.62 -2.37 16.95
N THR A 271 -9.42 -1.53 15.95
CA THR A 271 -10.42 -0.53 15.53
C THR A 271 -11.76 -1.21 15.25
N PRO A 272 -12.89 -0.75 15.84
CA PRO A 272 -14.19 -1.40 15.71
C PRO A 272 -14.60 -1.64 14.26
N PRO A 273 -15.13 -2.82 13.91
CA PRO A 273 -15.52 -3.15 12.53
C PRO A 273 -16.50 -2.16 11.90
N ALA A 274 -17.42 -1.60 12.66
CA ALA A 274 -18.37 -0.60 12.18
C ALA A 274 -17.67 0.69 11.68
N ILE A 275 -16.63 1.14 12.39
CA ILE A 275 -15.81 2.30 12.00
C ILE A 275 -15.01 1.99 10.72
N VAL A 276 -14.39 0.81 10.66
CA VAL A 276 -13.64 0.35 9.48
C VAL A 276 -14.55 0.31 8.25
N GLN A 277 -15.74 -0.28 8.37
CA GLN A 277 -16.72 -0.36 7.29
C GLN A 277 -17.19 1.03 6.83
N ARG A 278 -17.45 1.94 7.77
CA ARG A 278 -17.84 3.32 7.44
C ARG A 278 -16.75 4.07 6.71
N LEU A 279 -15.51 4.00 7.21
CA LEU A 279 -14.34 4.58 6.53
C LEU A 279 -14.13 3.98 5.14
N ASN A 280 -14.17 2.64 5.03
CA ASN A 280 -14.04 1.96 3.74
C ASN A 280 -15.10 2.41 2.74
N ALA A 281 -16.36 2.50 3.16
CA ALA A 281 -17.46 2.94 2.29
C ALA A 281 -17.24 4.38 1.76
N GLU A 282 -16.88 5.32 2.65
CA GLU A 282 -16.65 6.71 2.23
C GLU A 282 -15.38 6.88 1.39
N ILE A 283 -14.32 6.13 1.68
CA ILE A 283 -13.11 6.11 0.84
C ILE A 283 -13.44 5.55 -0.55
N ASN A 284 -14.17 4.44 -0.65
CA ASN A 284 -14.57 3.90 -1.96
C ASN A 284 -15.42 4.88 -2.77
N LYS A 285 -16.31 5.65 -2.12
CA LYS A 285 -17.06 6.72 -2.79
C LYS A 285 -16.13 7.83 -3.29
N ALA A 286 -15.18 8.27 -2.43
CA ALA A 286 -14.19 9.28 -2.80
C ALA A 286 -13.34 8.85 -4.00
N LEU A 287 -12.96 7.59 -4.09
CA LEU A 287 -12.23 7.03 -5.23
C LEU A 287 -13.04 7.04 -6.54
N GLN A 288 -14.38 7.14 -6.48
CA GLN A 288 -15.24 7.28 -7.67
C GLN A 288 -15.47 8.73 -8.09
N ASP A 289 -15.11 9.71 -7.25
CA ASP A 289 -15.24 11.14 -7.56
C ASP A 289 -14.42 11.50 -8.82
N PRO A 290 -15.00 12.24 -9.80
CA PRO A 290 -14.31 12.58 -11.05
C PRO A 290 -13.02 13.38 -10.85
N GLU A 291 -12.98 14.30 -9.88
CA GLU A 291 -11.80 15.09 -9.55
C GLU A 291 -10.68 14.20 -8.99
N VAL A 292 -11.03 13.29 -8.06
CA VAL A 292 -10.09 12.30 -7.49
C VAL A 292 -9.54 11.42 -8.60
N LYS A 293 -10.38 10.86 -9.48
CA LYS A 293 -9.97 10.06 -10.63
C LYS A 293 -9.00 10.80 -11.55
N ALA A 294 -9.28 12.05 -11.86
CA ALA A 294 -8.41 12.86 -12.70
C ALA A 294 -7.03 13.12 -12.06
N GLN A 295 -7.00 13.42 -10.75
CA GLN A 295 -5.75 13.64 -10.04
C GLN A 295 -4.92 12.35 -9.91
N LEU A 296 -5.56 11.21 -9.58
CA LEU A 296 -4.89 9.92 -9.50
C LEU A 296 -4.34 9.47 -10.87
N GLY A 297 -5.09 9.73 -11.94
CA GLY A 297 -4.63 9.48 -13.30
C GLY A 297 -3.35 10.25 -13.66
N LYS A 298 -3.25 11.53 -13.26
CA LYS A 298 -2.02 12.33 -13.44
C LYS A 298 -0.81 11.75 -12.67
N LEU A 299 -1.05 11.12 -11.52
CA LEU A 299 -0.02 10.43 -10.74
C LEU A 299 0.29 9.02 -11.26
N GLY A 300 -0.35 8.58 -12.34
CA GLY A 300 -0.20 7.23 -12.89
C GLY A 300 -0.78 6.13 -11.98
N ILE A 301 -1.69 6.49 -11.07
CA ILE A 301 -2.30 5.55 -10.12
C ILE A 301 -3.50 4.89 -10.77
N LYS A 302 -3.48 3.57 -10.82
CA LYS A 302 -4.62 2.73 -11.14
C LYS A 302 -5.47 2.57 -9.89
N ILE A 303 -6.67 3.15 -9.89
CA ILE A 303 -7.63 3.01 -8.79
C ILE A 303 -8.05 1.55 -8.65
N VAL A 304 -8.11 1.06 -7.43
CA VAL A 304 -8.51 -0.32 -7.11
C VAL A 304 -9.74 -0.35 -6.21
N GLY A 305 -9.68 0.24 -5.02
CA GLY A 305 -10.78 0.22 -4.06
C GLY A 305 -11.14 -1.20 -3.57
N GLY A 306 -12.38 -1.34 -3.09
CA GLY A 306 -12.95 -2.61 -2.65
C GLY A 306 -12.96 -2.80 -1.14
N ALA A 307 -13.25 -4.03 -0.71
CA ALA A 307 -13.33 -4.39 0.71
C ALA A 307 -11.95 -4.34 1.40
N PRO A 308 -11.89 -4.11 2.73
CA PRO A 308 -10.63 -4.06 3.48
C PRO A 308 -9.76 -5.31 3.33
N GLN A 309 -10.38 -6.46 3.13
CA GLN A 309 -9.72 -7.76 2.94
C GLN A 309 -8.76 -7.75 1.74
N ARG A 310 -9.10 -7.01 0.68
CA ARG A 310 -8.24 -6.89 -0.50
C ARG A 310 -6.88 -6.27 -0.18
N LEU A 311 -6.85 -5.27 0.72
CA LEU A 311 -5.60 -4.69 1.20
C LEU A 311 -4.81 -5.69 2.07
N ALA A 312 -5.49 -6.45 2.93
CA ALA A 312 -4.84 -7.48 3.74
C ALA A 312 -4.21 -8.59 2.89
N GLU A 313 -4.91 -9.04 1.83
CA GLU A 313 -4.45 -10.09 0.94
C GLU A 313 -3.20 -9.66 0.15
N ILE A 314 -3.22 -8.48 -0.47
CA ILE A 314 -2.06 -7.97 -1.23
C ILE A 314 -0.86 -7.71 -0.30
N GLN A 315 -1.09 -7.18 0.90
CA GLN A 315 -0.04 -6.97 1.89
C GLN A 315 0.64 -8.29 2.28
N LYS A 316 -0.15 -9.31 2.63
CA LYS A 316 0.35 -10.63 3.01
C LYS A 316 1.14 -11.30 1.89
N ALA A 317 0.62 -11.26 0.68
CA ALA A 317 1.28 -11.81 -0.50
C ALA A 317 2.62 -11.10 -0.78
N ASP A 318 2.64 -9.77 -0.68
CA ASP A 318 3.83 -8.99 -0.92
C ASP A 318 4.89 -9.15 0.17
N ILE A 319 4.52 -9.24 1.46
CA ILE A 319 5.49 -9.55 2.53
C ILE A 319 6.18 -10.88 2.22
N ALA A 320 5.44 -11.91 1.84
CA ALA A 320 5.99 -13.22 1.52
C ALA A 320 6.94 -13.14 0.29
N LYS A 321 6.48 -12.49 -0.78
CA LYS A 321 7.25 -12.30 -2.02
C LYS A 321 8.57 -11.56 -1.75
N TRP A 322 8.49 -10.40 -1.11
CA TRP A 322 9.67 -9.57 -0.88
C TRP A 322 10.63 -10.16 0.16
N SER A 323 10.15 -10.97 1.09
CA SER A 323 11.01 -11.75 2.00
C SER A 323 11.87 -12.78 1.23
N LEU A 324 11.28 -13.47 0.25
CA LEU A 324 12.01 -14.41 -0.59
C LEU A 324 13.06 -13.69 -1.46
N VAL A 325 12.66 -12.60 -2.12
CA VAL A 325 13.54 -11.79 -2.98
C VAL A 325 14.68 -11.18 -2.17
N GLY A 326 14.38 -10.55 -1.03
CA GLY A 326 15.38 -9.92 -0.19
C GLY A 326 16.40 -10.92 0.39
N LYS A 327 15.92 -12.09 0.81
CA LYS A 327 16.80 -13.18 1.27
C LYS A 327 17.72 -13.69 0.17
N ALA A 328 17.21 -13.89 -1.04
CA ALA A 328 18.01 -14.34 -2.18
C ALA A 328 19.07 -13.31 -2.61
N ALA A 329 18.73 -12.02 -2.50
CA ALA A 329 19.61 -10.91 -2.84
C ALA A 329 20.53 -10.46 -1.67
N ASN A 330 20.42 -11.07 -0.48
CA ASN A 330 21.11 -10.68 0.77
C ASN A 330 20.87 -9.21 1.15
N ILE A 331 19.63 -8.69 0.93
CA ILE A 331 19.26 -7.33 1.27
C ILE A 331 18.69 -7.30 2.68
N THR A 332 19.26 -6.43 3.52
CA THR A 332 18.76 -6.13 4.86
C THR A 332 18.66 -4.61 5.01
N LEU A 333 17.56 -4.12 5.59
CA LEU A 333 17.38 -2.71 5.96
C LEU A 333 17.71 -2.54 7.45
N GLU A 334 18.36 -1.43 7.80
CA GLU A 334 18.70 -1.08 9.18
C GLU A 334 17.70 -0.11 9.80
#